data_60443cace6af809139e5bdd0ac981f89
#
_entry.id   60443cace6af809139e5bdd0ac981f89
#
_cell.length_a   1.000
_cell.length_b   1.000
_cell.length_c   1.000
_cell.angle_alpha   90.00
_cell.angle_beta   90.00
_cell.angle_gamma   90.00
#
_symmetry.space_group_name_H-M   'P 1'
#
loop_
_entity.id
_entity.type
_entity.pdbx_description
1 polymer ?
#
loop_
_entity_poly.entity_id
_entity_poly.type
_entity_poly.pdbx_seq_one_letter_code
_entity_poly.pdbx_strand_id
1 'polypeptide(L)'
;MLTVNNLSVQFGKRVLFDEVNTTFTHGNIYGVIGANGAGKSTFLKVISGDIDPTSGHIHLEPGKRMSVLNQNHNMFDEHTVLETVLMGNKVLYAVKKEMDELYLDYNDANADRIGELQVQFEEMNGWNADSDAAAMLSNLGITEADHYTLMADMEGKMKVRVLLAQALFGNPDLLIMDEPTNDLDFETIAWLENFLANYENTVIVVSHDRHFLDAVCTHISDIDFGKINHYSGNYTFWYESSQLAAKQRAQQNKKAEEKKQELEEFIRRFSANVAKSKQATSRKKMISKLNISEIKPSSRRYPAIIFDQDREAGDQILNVENLSASVDGEVLFKDINLNMAKGDKIVLFSKDSRATTAFYEILNNEQKADSGTFDWGITTNQAYLPAENHKYFENDLTLVDWLRQYAKTEEERDEVFIRGFLGKMIFSGEEALKTSRVLSGGEKVRCMLSRMMMERANVLMLDEPTNHLDLESITAFNNSLKNFKGSVIFTTHDHEFAQTVGNRIVELTPNGVIDRYMTFDEYLDDEKIQEQRKKMYNL
;
A
#
# COMPACT_ATOMS: atom_id res chain seq x y z
N MET A 1 -15.24 21.98 -4.09
CA MET A 1 -16.11 20.84 -3.81
C MET A 1 -16.27 20.00 -5.06
N LEU A 2 -16.16 18.67 -4.96
CA LEU A 2 -16.32 17.74 -6.08
C LEU A 2 -17.60 16.92 -5.86
N THR A 3 -18.49 16.89 -6.86
CA THR A 3 -19.73 16.13 -6.80
C THR A 3 -19.77 15.13 -7.94
N VAL A 4 -20.12 13.90 -7.63
CA VAL A 4 -20.27 12.78 -8.56
C VAL A 4 -21.75 12.40 -8.58
N ASN A 5 -22.38 12.43 -9.75
CA ASN A 5 -23.80 12.20 -9.93
C ASN A 5 -24.05 11.04 -10.90
N ASN A 6 -24.75 10.01 -10.41
CA ASN A 6 -25.18 8.83 -11.17
C ASN A 6 -24.05 8.19 -11.99
N LEU A 7 -22.83 8.17 -11.43
CA LEU A 7 -21.65 7.68 -12.10
C LEU A 7 -21.72 6.17 -12.26
N SER A 8 -21.62 5.71 -13.51
CA SER A 8 -21.44 4.30 -13.84
C SER A 8 -20.22 4.12 -14.74
N VAL A 9 -19.43 3.09 -14.44
CA VAL A 9 -18.21 2.73 -15.19
C VAL A 9 -18.22 1.25 -15.46
N GLN A 10 -18.13 0.89 -16.74
CA GLN A 10 -18.17 -0.49 -17.19
C GLN A 10 -17.10 -0.75 -18.26
N PHE A 11 -16.36 -1.85 -18.12
CA PHE A 11 -15.42 -2.35 -19.11
C PHE A 11 -15.89 -3.70 -19.67
N GLY A 12 -16.37 -3.69 -20.89
CA GLY A 12 -16.97 -4.86 -21.51
C GLY A 12 -18.17 -5.37 -20.69
N LYS A 13 -18.09 -6.56 -20.13
CA LYS A 13 -19.14 -7.14 -19.26
C LYS A 13 -18.98 -6.82 -17.77
N ARG A 14 -17.87 -6.22 -17.37
CA ARG A 14 -17.54 -5.96 -15.97
C ARG A 14 -18.00 -4.56 -15.58
N VAL A 15 -18.99 -4.48 -14.71
CA VAL A 15 -19.41 -3.23 -14.06
C VAL A 15 -18.52 -2.98 -12.85
N LEU A 16 -17.82 -1.83 -12.81
CA LEU A 16 -17.04 -1.40 -11.66
C LEU A 16 -17.86 -0.52 -10.73
N PHE A 17 -18.58 0.45 -11.28
CA PHE A 17 -19.43 1.38 -10.56
C PHE A 17 -20.81 1.41 -11.21
N ASP A 18 -21.84 1.51 -10.38
CA ASP A 18 -23.24 1.51 -10.82
C ASP A 18 -24.03 2.58 -10.06
N GLU A 19 -24.42 3.64 -10.78
CA GLU A 19 -25.19 4.78 -10.24
C GLU A 19 -24.61 5.33 -8.91
N VAL A 20 -23.32 5.62 -8.89
CA VAL A 20 -22.65 6.19 -7.71
C VAL A 20 -22.99 7.67 -7.61
N ASN A 21 -23.48 8.05 -6.44
CA ASN A 21 -23.71 9.44 -6.05
C ASN A 21 -22.91 9.74 -4.80
N THR A 22 -21.95 10.67 -4.91
CA THR A 22 -21.07 10.99 -3.78
C THR A 22 -20.56 12.42 -3.89
N THR A 23 -20.16 13.00 -2.77
CA THR A 23 -19.69 14.38 -2.68
C THR A 23 -18.48 14.46 -1.75
N PHE A 24 -17.42 15.11 -2.26
CA PHE A 24 -16.21 15.41 -1.49
C PHE A 24 -16.26 16.89 -1.09
N THR A 25 -16.30 17.14 0.21
CA THR A 25 -16.44 18.49 0.76
C THR A 25 -15.08 19.11 1.04
N HIS A 26 -15.02 20.44 1.00
CA HIS A 26 -13.80 21.21 1.26
C HIS A 26 -13.24 20.94 2.66
N GLY A 27 -11.90 20.98 2.78
CA GLY A 27 -11.20 20.84 4.05
C GLY A 27 -11.17 19.43 4.64
N ASN A 28 -11.42 18.40 3.82
CA ASN A 28 -11.39 17.00 4.26
C ASN A 28 -10.42 16.16 3.43
N ILE A 29 -9.82 15.18 4.09
CA ILE A 29 -8.94 14.19 3.47
C ILE A 29 -9.68 12.86 3.44
N TYR A 30 -9.94 12.37 2.22
CA TYR A 30 -10.69 11.14 1.96
C TYR A 30 -9.73 10.01 1.58
N GLY A 31 -9.56 9.02 2.45
CA GLY A 31 -8.88 7.77 2.15
C GLY A 31 -9.81 6.84 1.37
N VAL A 32 -9.50 6.56 0.10
CA VAL A 32 -10.30 5.65 -0.73
C VAL A 32 -9.77 4.23 -0.56
N ILE A 33 -10.61 3.37 -0.03
CA ILE A 33 -10.28 1.97 0.23
C ILE A 33 -11.26 1.03 -0.49
N GLY A 34 -10.86 -0.22 -0.65
CA GLY A 34 -11.67 -1.24 -1.33
C GLY A 34 -10.80 -2.42 -1.72
N ALA A 35 -11.43 -3.57 -1.96
CA ALA A 35 -10.74 -4.79 -2.38
C ALA A 35 -9.90 -4.56 -3.66
N ASN A 36 -8.88 -5.41 -3.88
CA ASN A 36 -8.14 -5.38 -5.14
C ASN A 36 -9.09 -5.62 -6.32
N GLY A 37 -8.97 -4.74 -7.32
CA GLY A 37 -9.87 -4.75 -8.47
C GLY A 37 -11.26 -4.16 -8.23
N ALA A 38 -11.54 -3.53 -7.07
CA ALA A 38 -12.77 -2.80 -6.81
C ALA A 38 -12.89 -1.51 -7.65
N GLY A 39 -11.79 -1.07 -8.27
CA GLY A 39 -11.78 0.09 -9.15
C GLY A 39 -11.24 1.38 -8.51
N LYS A 40 -10.46 1.32 -7.42
CA LYS A 40 -9.88 2.50 -6.74
C LYS A 40 -9.17 3.45 -7.70
N SER A 41 -8.11 2.99 -8.36
CA SER A 41 -7.35 3.80 -9.33
C SER A 41 -8.19 4.20 -10.55
N THR A 42 -9.14 3.35 -10.97
CA THR A 42 -10.09 3.72 -12.04
C THR A 42 -10.98 4.87 -11.60
N PHE A 43 -11.48 4.84 -10.36
CA PHE A 43 -12.27 5.94 -9.81
C PHE A 43 -11.47 7.25 -9.80
N LEU A 44 -10.20 7.21 -9.35
CA LEU A 44 -9.33 8.40 -9.40
C LEU A 44 -9.16 8.92 -10.84
N LYS A 45 -8.91 8.03 -11.81
CA LYS A 45 -8.78 8.41 -13.23
C LYS A 45 -10.07 8.98 -13.83
N VAL A 46 -11.21 8.52 -13.36
CA VAL A 46 -12.51 9.05 -13.82
C VAL A 46 -12.77 10.43 -13.22
N ILE A 47 -12.49 10.66 -11.93
CA ILE A 47 -12.66 11.99 -11.32
C ILE A 47 -11.61 13.00 -11.76
N SER A 48 -10.40 12.56 -12.18
CA SER A 48 -9.38 13.41 -12.81
C SER A 48 -9.69 13.78 -14.26
N GLY A 49 -10.62 13.06 -14.92
CA GLY A 49 -10.95 13.25 -16.32
C GLY A 49 -10.05 12.50 -17.31
N ASP A 50 -9.20 11.58 -16.82
CA ASP A 50 -8.35 10.74 -17.69
C ASP A 50 -9.14 9.60 -18.35
N ILE A 51 -10.28 9.21 -17.75
CA ILE A 51 -11.20 8.19 -18.28
C ILE A 51 -12.62 8.75 -18.24
N ASP A 52 -13.31 8.69 -19.37
CA ASP A 52 -14.72 9.06 -19.43
C ASP A 52 -15.60 8.01 -18.75
N PRO A 53 -16.60 8.41 -17.94
CA PRO A 53 -17.56 7.48 -17.37
C PRO A 53 -18.49 6.92 -18.47
N THR A 54 -19.03 5.71 -18.23
CA THR A 54 -20.05 5.12 -19.12
C THR A 54 -21.35 5.93 -19.07
N SER A 55 -21.72 6.42 -17.90
CA SER A 55 -22.85 7.33 -17.68
C SER A 55 -22.64 8.15 -16.40
N GLY A 56 -23.44 9.20 -16.23
CA GLY A 56 -23.31 10.14 -15.13
C GLY A 56 -22.33 11.26 -15.44
N HIS A 57 -22.07 12.11 -14.48
CA HIS A 57 -21.17 13.26 -14.63
C HIS A 57 -20.51 13.65 -13.31
N ILE A 58 -19.36 14.28 -13.46
CA ILE A 58 -18.55 14.79 -12.37
C ILE A 58 -18.53 16.30 -12.49
N HIS A 59 -18.71 16.97 -11.37
CA HIS A 59 -18.73 18.41 -11.30
C HIS A 59 -17.74 18.90 -10.25
N LEU A 60 -16.70 19.59 -10.70
CA LEU A 60 -15.83 20.38 -9.86
C LEU A 60 -16.34 21.82 -9.85
N GLU A 61 -16.42 22.42 -8.68
CA GLU A 61 -16.86 23.82 -8.51
C GLU A 61 -16.00 24.75 -9.38
N PRO A 62 -16.64 25.68 -10.14
CA PRO A 62 -15.91 26.61 -11.02
C PRO A 62 -14.87 27.42 -10.28
N GLY A 63 -13.71 27.60 -10.93
CA GLY A 63 -12.56 28.36 -10.39
C GLY A 63 -11.67 27.55 -9.44
N LYS A 64 -12.03 26.29 -9.13
CA LYS A 64 -11.22 25.40 -8.28
C LYS A 64 -10.18 24.65 -9.12
N ARG A 65 -8.95 24.59 -8.62
CA ARG A 65 -7.84 23.90 -9.26
C ARG A 65 -7.68 22.49 -8.71
N MET A 66 -7.63 21.52 -9.62
CA MET A 66 -7.34 20.13 -9.31
C MET A 66 -5.89 19.81 -9.69
N SER A 67 -5.20 19.07 -8.83
CA SER A 67 -3.88 18.50 -9.10
C SER A 67 -3.91 17.00 -8.87
N VAL A 68 -3.17 16.26 -9.68
CA VAL A 68 -3.10 14.80 -9.64
C VAL A 68 -1.63 14.38 -9.55
N LEU A 69 -1.30 13.51 -8.60
CA LEU A 69 0.02 12.90 -8.52
C LEU A 69 0.22 11.95 -9.71
N ASN A 70 1.20 12.26 -10.54
CA ASN A 70 1.49 11.47 -11.73
C ASN A 70 2.31 10.22 -11.38
N GLN A 71 1.90 9.07 -11.88
CA GLN A 71 2.61 7.79 -11.70
C GLN A 71 3.65 7.53 -12.79
N ASN A 72 3.67 8.30 -13.88
CA ASN A 72 4.66 8.14 -14.94
C ASN A 72 5.91 8.96 -14.62
N HIS A 73 6.92 8.32 -14.08
CA HIS A 73 8.15 8.94 -13.62
C HIS A 73 8.97 9.59 -14.75
N ASN A 74 8.77 9.19 -16.00
CA ASN A 74 9.53 9.65 -17.16
C ASN A 74 8.79 10.70 -18.01
N MET A 75 7.63 11.14 -17.55
CA MET A 75 6.79 12.09 -18.32
C MET A 75 7.46 13.45 -18.51
N PHE A 76 8.37 13.83 -17.63
CA PHE A 76 9.02 15.14 -17.59
C PHE A 76 10.53 15.06 -17.82
N ASP A 77 11.03 13.98 -18.41
CA ASP A 77 12.47 13.74 -18.60
C ASP A 77 13.18 14.85 -19.40
N GLU A 78 12.46 15.61 -20.22
CA GLU A 78 12.99 16.75 -21.00
C GLU A 78 13.06 18.08 -20.21
N HIS A 79 12.52 18.12 -18.99
CA HIS A 79 12.45 19.33 -18.16
C HIS A 79 13.43 19.24 -16.98
N THR A 80 13.80 20.41 -16.45
CA THR A 80 14.57 20.46 -15.20
C THR A 80 13.68 20.14 -14.00
N VAL A 81 14.32 19.76 -12.90
CA VAL A 81 13.63 19.45 -11.63
C VAL A 81 12.75 20.61 -11.17
N LEU A 82 13.30 21.83 -11.14
CA LEU A 82 12.57 23.04 -10.73
C LEU A 82 11.42 23.37 -11.69
N GLU A 83 11.66 23.29 -12.99
CA GLU A 83 10.64 23.53 -14.02
C GLU A 83 9.49 22.52 -13.89
N THR A 84 9.81 21.24 -13.64
CA THR A 84 8.81 20.19 -13.43
C THR A 84 7.87 20.54 -12.27
N VAL A 85 8.38 21.06 -11.15
CA VAL A 85 7.53 21.48 -10.02
C VAL A 85 6.62 22.64 -10.41
N LEU A 86 7.15 23.67 -11.10
CA LEU A 86 6.37 24.82 -11.56
C LEU A 86 5.21 24.42 -12.49
N MET A 87 5.42 23.39 -13.33
CA MET A 87 4.39 22.81 -14.21
C MET A 87 3.20 22.20 -13.44
N GLY A 88 3.30 22.00 -12.15
CA GLY A 88 2.20 21.61 -11.27
C GLY A 88 1.07 22.63 -11.23
N ASN A 89 1.39 23.93 -11.45
CA ASN A 89 0.39 24.95 -11.71
C ASN A 89 0.45 25.39 -13.20
N LYS A 90 -0.31 24.69 -14.04
CA LYS A 90 -0.29 24.88 -15.50
C LYS A 90 -0.56 26.30 -15.94
N VAL A 91 -1.47 27.02 -15.24
CA VAL A 91 -1.82 28.40 -15.57
C VAL A 91 -0.64 29.34 -15.27
N LEU A 92 -0.09 29.25 -14.07
CA LEU A 92 1.06 30.04 -13.66
C LEU A 92 2.27 29.78 -14.56
N TYR A 93 2.54 28.50 -14.86
CA TYR A 93 3.66 28.12 -15.73
C TYR A 93 3.49 28.67 -17.15
N ALA A 94 2.27 28.61 -17.71
CA ALA A 94 1.98 29.16 -19.04
C ALA A 94 2.17 30.68 -19.08
N VAL A 95 1.69 31.42 -18.07
CA VAL A 95 1.88 32.88 -17.95
C VAL A 95 3.36 33.21 -17.82
N LYS A 96 4.11 32.49 -16.96
CA LYS A 96 5.56 32.66 -16.81
C LYS A 96 6.28 32.48 -18.14
N LYS A 97 6.00 31.37 -18.83
CA LYS A 97 6.67 31.06 -20.10
C LYS A 97 6.35 32.08 -21.18
N GLU A 98 5.08 32.49 -21.36
CA GLU A 98 4.70 33.53 -22.31
C GLU A 98 5.40 34.87 -21.98
N MET A 99 5.47 35.21 -20.69
CA MET A 99 6.13 36.41 -20.24
C MET A 99 7.64 36.38 -20.52
N ASP A 100 8.31 35.26 -20.25
CA ASP A 100 9.73 35.07 -20.51
C ASP A 100 10.04 35.14 -22.02
N GLU A 101 9.22 34.52 -22.87
CA GLU A 101 9.35 34.60 -24.34
C GLU A 101 9.19 36.04 -24.86
N LEU A 102 8.19 36.79 -24.36
CA LEU A 102 7.97 38.17 -24.75
C LEU A 102 9.06 39.14 -24.26
N TYR A 103 9.72 38.83 -23.14
CA TYR A 103 10.88 39.60 -22.68
C TYR A 103 12.12 39.39 -23.56
N LEU A 104 12.28 38.20 -24.16
CA LEU A 104 13.37 37.94 -25.12
C LEU A 104 13.23 38.73 -26.42
N ASP A 105 11.99 39.04 -26.84
CA ASP A 105 11.66 39.81 -28.04
C ASP A 105 10.84 41.05 -27.69
N TYR A 106 11.31 41.80 -26.68
CA TYR A 106 10.60 43.00 -26.22
C TYR A 106 10.55 44.09 -27.32
N ASN A 107 9.31 44.53 -27.60
CA ASN A 107 9.04 45.64 -28.49
C ASN A 107 7.76 46.39 -28.05
N ASP A 108 7.54 47.59 -28.59
CA ASP A 108 6.36 48.41 -28.21
C ASP A 108 5.03 47.77 -28.52
N ALA A 109 4.97 46.80 -29.46
CA ALA A 109 3.73 46.13 -29.85
C ALA A 109 3.30 45.07 -28.82
N ASN A 110 4.25 44.52 -28.04
CA ASN A 110 3.95 43.50 -27.03
C ASN A 110 3.99 44.01 -25.57
N ALA A 111 4.28 45.32 -25.39
CA ALA A 111 4.37 45.97 -24.07
C ALA A 111 3.06 45.87 -23.26
N ASP A 112 1.90 46.10 -23.91
CA ASP A 112 0.59 45.98 -23.26
C ASP A 112 0.31 44.53 -22.80
N ARG A 113 0.65 43.54 -23.63
CA ARG A 113 0.49 42.13 -23.30
C ARG A 113 1.37 41.72 -22.13
N ILE A 114 2.60 42.18 -22.06
CA ILE A 114 3.50 41.95 -20.92
C ILE A 114 2.89 42.55 -19.64
N GLY A 115 2.32 43.74 -19.71
CA GLY A 115 1.64 44.36 -18.57
C GLY A 115 0.47 43.54 -18.05
N GLU A 116 -0.38 42.99 -18.96
CA GLU A 116 -1.47 42.08 -18.56
C GLU A 116 -0.93 40.81 -17.89
N LEU A 117 0.11 40.20 -18.45
CA LEU A 117 0.71 38.98 -17.89
C LEU A 117 1.35 39.23 -16.51
N GLN A 118 1.99 40.40 -16.31
CA GLN A 118 2.54 40.77 -15.00
C GLN A 118 1.45 40.84 -13.93
N VAL A 119 0.30 41.45 -14.24
CA VAL A 119 -0.85 41.50 -13.32
C VAL A 119 -1.35 40.07 -12.98
N GLN A 120 -1.55 39.24 -14.01
CA GLN A 120 -1.98 37.85 -13.80
C GLN A 120 -0.94 37.07 -12.98
N PHE A 121 0.34 37.27 -13.24
CA PHE A 121 1.43 36.61 -12.53
C PHE A 121 1.50 37.01 -11.05
N GLU A 122 1.27 38.30 -10.76
CA GLU A 122 1.20 38.82 -9.39
C GLU A 122 -0.02 38.26 -8.64
N GLU A 123 -1.22 38.23 -9.27
CA GLU A 123 -2.43 37.66 -8.69
C GLU A 123 -2.26 36.19 -8.31
N MET A 124 -1.41 35.43 -9.01
CA MET A 124 -1.08 34.04 -8.73
C MET A 124 0.13 33.88 -7.79
N ASN A 125 0.64 34.92 -7.17
CA ASN A 125 1.88 34.92 -6.38
C ASN A 125 3.10 34.42 -7.17
N GLY A 126 3.13 34.67 -8.46
CA GLY A 126 4.11 34.10 -9.40
C GLY A 126 5.55 34.53 -9.11
N TRP A 127 5.77 35.75 -8.55
CA TRP A 127 7.11 36.22 -8.21
C TRP A 127 7.83 35.39 -7.14
N ASN A 128 7.08 34.65 -6.31
CA ASN A 128 7.62 33.75 -5.31
C ASN A 128 7.66 32.29 -5.79
N ALA A 129 7.14 32.00 -6.99
CA ALA A 129 6.95 30.64 -7.47
C ALA A 129 8.24 29.80 -7.49
N ASP A 130 9.34 30.38 -7.97
CA ASP A 130 10.64 29.68 -8.03
C ASP A 130 11.18 29.39 -6.63
N SER A 131 11.06 30.34 -5.69
CA SER A 131 11.51 30.14 -4.30
C SER A 131 10.61 29.14 -3.53
N ASP A 132 9.30 29.16 -3.78
CA ASP A 132 8.36 28.24 -3.16
C ASP A 132 8.60 26.81 -3.68
N ALA A 133 8.83 26.65 -4.99
CA ALA A 133 9.19 25.36 -5.59
C ALA A 133 10.53 24.84 -5.06
N ALA A 134 11.56 25.71 -4.96
CA ALA A 134 12.87 25.35 -4.40
C ALA A 134 12.78 24.94 -2.92
N ALA A 135 11.99 25.65 -2.12
CA ALA A 135 11.75 25.30 -0.72
C ALA A 135 11.06 23.94 -0.58
N MET A 136 10.06 23.66 -1.43
CA MET A 136 9.37 22.38 -1.43
C MET A 136 10.28 21.21 -1.82
N LEU A 137 11.13 21.39 -2.84
CA LEU A 137 12.14 20.41 -3.24
C LEU A 137 13.14 20.15 -2.11
N SER A 138 13.65 21.19 -1.47
CA SER A 138 14.58 21.05 -0.34
C SER A 138 13.95 20.30 0.84
N ASN A 139 12.68 20.56 1.15
CA ASN A 139 11.94 19.84 2.18
C ASN A 139 11.75 18.34 1.86
N LEU A 140 11.73 17.98 0.58
CA LEU A 140 11.68 16.61 0.09
C LEU A 140 13.08 16.00 -0.12
N GLY A 141 14.13 16.65 0.36
CA GLY A 141 15.50 16.15 0.31
C GLY A 141 16.19 16.26 -1.05
N ILE A 142 15.65 17.07 -1.97
CA ILE A 142 16.31 17.41 -3.25
C ILE A 142 17.22 18.61 -3.02
N THR A 143 18.52 18.46 -3.29
CA THR A 143 19.51 19.51 -3.03
C THR A 143 19.40 20.65 -4.06
N GLU A 144 19.82 21.87 -3.68
CA GLU A 144 19.82 23.01 -4.61
C GLU A 144 20.67 22.77 -5.87
N ALA A 145 21.70 21.93 -5.77
CA ALA A 145 22.53 21.55 -6.92
C ALA A 145 21.74 20.78 -7.99
N ASP A 146 20.71 20.01 -7.56
CA ASP A 146 19.89 19.18 -8.43
C ASP A 146 18.72 19.94 -9.06
N HIS A 147 18.37 21.14 -8.58
CA HIS A 147 17.19 21.88 -9.05
C HIS A 147 17.20 22.17 -10.55
N TYR A 148 18.39 22.37 -11.13
CA TYR A 148 18.56 22.66 -12.56
C TYR A 148 19.01 21.44 -13.38
N THR A 149 19.11 20.26 -12.75
CA THR A 149 19.38 18.98 -13.42
C THR A 149 18.15 18.53 -14.20
N LEU A 150 18.33 17.86 -15.34
CA LEU A 150 17.22 17.28 -16.09
C LEU A 150 16.59 16.11 -15.30
N MET A 151 15.29 15.98 -15.38
CA MET A 151 14.58 14.84 -14.80
C MET A 151 15.11 13.51 -15.33
N ALA A 152 15.52 13.43 -16.59
CA ALA A 152 16.13 12.23 -17.18
C ALA A 152 17.33 11.72 -16.39
N ASP A 153 18.14 12.63 -15.83
CA ASP A 153 19.39 12.32 -15.13
C ASP A 153 19.17 12.01 -13.64
N MET A 154 17.93 12.16 -13.14
CA MET A 154 17.59 11.89 -11.75
C MET A 154 17.35 10.41 -11.49
N GLU A 155 17.76 9.93 -10.32
CA GLU A 155 17.43 8.60 -9.85
C GLU A 155 15.91 8.41 -9.66
N GLY A 156 15.39 7.21 -9.93
CA GLY A 156 13.95 6.91 -9.91
C GLY A 156 13.23 7.35 -8.63
N LYS A 157 13.80 7.10 -7.45
CA LYS A 157 13.24 7.52 -6.16
C LYS A 157 13.20 9.07 -6.02
N MET A 158 14.20 9.75 -6.54
CA MET A 158 14.22 11.23 -6.55
C MET A 158 13.17 11.81 -7.50
N LYS A 159 12.95 11.18 -8.67
CA LYS A 159 11.86 11.56 -9.58
C LYS A 159 10.50 11.52 -8.88
N VAL A 160 10.22 10.48 -8.06
CA VAL A 160 8.96 10.39 -7.30
C VAL A 160 8.77 11.58 -6.36
N ARG A 161 9.82 11.99 -5.65
CA ARG A 161 9.78 13.16 -4.76
C ARG A 161 9.52 14.46 -5.52
N VAL A 162 10.13 14.63 -6.70
CA VAL A 162 9.89 15.79 -7.57
C VAL A 162 8.45 15.82 -8.07
N LEU A 163 7.88 14.68 -8.47
CA LEU A 163 6.47 14.59 -8.88
C LEU A 163 5.50 14.84 -7.73
N LEU A 164 5.87 14.44 -6.52
CA LEU A 164 5.12 14.79 -5.32
C LEU A 164 5.13 16.30 -5.09
N ALA A 165 6.31 16.94 -5.16
CA ALA A 165 6.43 18.41 -5.10
C ALA A 165 5.56 19.08 -6.17
N GLN A 166 5.60 18.59 -7.41
CA GLN A 166 4.77 19.08 -8.51
C GLN A 166 3.27 19.01 -8.19
N ALA A 167 2.80 17.88 -7.67
CA ALA A 167 1.39 17.69 -7.34
C ALA A 167 0.92 18.65 -6.22
N LEU A 168 1.78 18.92 -5.24
CA LEU A 168 1.51 19.79 -4.09
C LEU A 168 1.66 21.28 -4.41
N PHE A 169 2.41 21.61 -5.47
CA PHE A 169 2.80 22.99 -5.78
C PHE A 169 1.61 23.92 -6.00
N GLY A 170 1.69 25.09 -5.38
CA GLY A 170 0.69 26.15 -5.51
C GLY A 170 -0.64 25.84 -4.80
N ASN A 171 -0.65 24.94 -3.83
CA ASN A 171 -1.77 24.64 -2.93
C ASN A 171 -3.11 24.37 -3.67
N PRO A 172 -3.24 23.28 -4.46
CA PRO A 172 -4.45 22.99 -5.22
C PRO A 172 -5.69 22.82 -4.33
N ASP A 173 -6.86 23.24 -4.81
CA ASP A 173 -8.14 23.12 -4.09
C ASP A 173 -8.59 21.65 -3.94
N LEU A 174 -8.21 20.80 -4.90
CA LEU A 174 -8.42 19.36 -4.89
C LEU A 174 -7.13 18.65 -5.29
N LEU A 175 -6.61 17.85 -4.40
CA LEU A 175 -5.44 17.00 -4.63
C LEU A 175 -5.87 15.54 -4.72
N ILE A 176 -5.45 14.86 -5.79
CA ILE A 176 -5.70 13.42 -6.01
C ILE A 176 -4.37 12.69 -6.02
N MET A 177 -4.26 11.66 -5.17
CA MET A 177 -3.05 10.84 -5.05
C MET A 177 -3.40 9.36 -5.08
N ASP A 178 -2.70 8.61 -5.92
CA ASP A 178 -2.80 7.15 -5.99
C ASP A 178 -1.48 6.54 -5.53
N GLU A 179 -1.48 5.89 -4.35
CA GLU A 179 -0.34 5.27 -3.68
C GLU A 179 0.87 6.21 -3.49
N PRO A 180 0.70 7.38 -2.84
CA PRO A 180 1.75 8.39 -2.72
C PRO A 180 2.92 7.97 -1.83
N THR A 181 2.77 6.96 -1.00
CA THR A 181 3.80 6.45 -0.09
C THR A 181 4.73 5.43 -0.73
N ASN A 182 4.36 4.89 -1.91
CA ASN A 182 5.21 3.95 -2.62
C ASN A 182 6.53 4.61 -3.04
N ASP A 183 7.63 3.87 -2.90
CA ASP A 183 9.00 4.30 -3.24
C ASP A 183 9.52 5.50 -2.42
N LEU A 184 8.83 5.92 -1.35
CA LEU A 184 9.29 6.93 -0.41
C LEU A 184 9.92 6.28 0.82
N ASP A 185 10.93 6.94 1.39
CA ASP A 185 11.46 6.55 2.70
C ASP A 185 10.60 7.11 3.85
N PHE A 186 10.81 6.60 5.05
CA PHE A 186 10.05 6.98 6.24
C PHE A 186 10.13 8.48 6.56
N GLU A 187 11.28 9.13 6.31
CA GLU A 187 11.46 10.57 6.55
C GLU A 187 10.57 11.40 5.61
N THR A 188 10.51 11.00 4.33
CA THR A 188 9.66 11.64 3.32
C THR A 188 8.16 11.38 3.58
N ILE A 189 7.80 10.16 4.01
CA ILE A 189 6.42 9.82 4.40
C ILE A 189 5.98 10.66 5.61
N ALA A 190 6.80 10.74 6.66
CA ALA A 190 6.52 11.56 7.83
C ALA A 190 6.38 13.06 7.49
N TRP A 191 7.20 13.56 6.57
CA TRP A 191 7.04 14.92 6.06
C TRP A 191 5.71 15.10 5.34
N LEU A 192 5.31 14.15 4.47
CA LEU A 192 4.05 14.20 3.73
C LEU A 192 2.84 14.15 4.68
N GLU A 193 2.89 13.30 5.71
CA GLU A 193 1.86 13.22 6.76
C GLU A 193 1.68 14.57 7.46
N ASN A 194 2.79 15.18 7.91
CA ASN A 194 2.77 16.49 8.54
C ASN A 194 2.26 17.59 7.60
N PHE A 195 2.65 17.57 6.33
CA PHE A 195 2.18 18.50 5.33
C PHE A 195 0.66 18.37 5.14
N LEU A 196 0.15 17.15 4.96
CA LEU A 196 -1.27 16.89 4.75
C LEU A 196 -2.11 17.15 6.01
N ALA A 197 -1.59 16.89 7.20
CA ALA A 197 -2.29 17.20 8.46
C ALA A 197 -2.62 18.70 8.61
N ASN A 198 -1.81 19.57 7.98
CA ASN A 198 -2.00 21.03 7.94
C ASN A 198 -2.63 21.53 6.62
N TYR A 199 -3.06 20.61 5.76
CA TYR A 199 -3.60 20.96 4.45
C TYR A 199 -5.07 21.37 4.55
N GLU A 200 -5.38 22.61 4.18
CA GLU A 200 -6.73 23.17 4.36
C GLU A 200 -7.71 22.78 3.25
N ASN A 201 -7.23 22.30 2.12
CA ASN A 201 -8.05 21.95 0.96
C ASN A 201 -8.47 20.48 0.97
N THR A 202 -9.13 20.04 -0.10
CA THR A 202 -9.63 18.67 -0.22
C THR A 202 -8.56 17.73 -0.79
N VAL A 203 -8.39 16.57 -0.17
CA VAL A 203 -7.51 15.51 -0.66
C VAL A 203 -8.31 14.23 -0.87
N ILE A 204 -8.08 13.55 -1.98
CA ILE A 204 -8.58 12.20 -2.24
C ILE A 204 -7.35 11.31 -2.46
N VAL A 205 -7.14 10.35 -1.57
CA VAL A 205 -5.95 9.49 -1.60
C VAL A 205 -6.32 8.02 -1.56
N VAL A 206 -5.68 7.23 -2.42
CA VAL A 206 -5.64 5.78 -2.31
C VAL A 206 -4.29 5.41 -1.70
N SER A 207 -4.27 4.62 -0.65
CA SER A 207 -3.05 4.05 -0.09
C SER A 207 -3.31 2.68 0.53
N HIS A 208 -2.30 1.83 0.50
CA HIS A 208 -2.24 0.57 1.23
C HIS A 208 -1.47 0.69 2.55
N ASP A 209 -0.94 1.86 2.84
CA ASP A 209 -0.30 2.18 4.12
C ASP A 209 -1.35 2.60 5.17
N ARG A 210 -1.56 1.74 6.17
CA ARG A 210 -2.54 1.98 7.24
C ARG A 210 -2.15 3.12 8.15
N HIS A 211 -0.86 3.24 8.48
CA HIS A 211 -0.34 4.31 9.32
C HIS A 211 -0.60 5.66 8.65
N PHE A 212 -0.25 5.78 7.38
CA PHE A 212 -0.50 6.98 6.59
C PHE A 212 -2.00 7.34 6.54
N LEU A 213 -2.88 6.35 6.27
CA LEU A 213 -4.33 6.59 6.28
C LEU A 213 -4.85 7.03 7.65
N ASP A 214 -4.29 6.49 8.74
CA ASP A 214 -4.67 6.88 10.11
C ASP A 214 -4.14 8.26 10.48
N ALA A 215 -2.94 8.63 10.03
CA ALA A 215 -2.33 9.91 10.30
C ALA A 215 -3.03 11.08 9.58
N VAL A 216 -3.46 10.87 8.32
CA VAL A 216 -3.91 12.00 7.48
C VAL A 216 -5.42 12.04 7.24
N CYS A 217 -6.12 10.88 7.18
CA CYS A 217 -7.51 10.85 6.74
C CYS A 217 -8.50 11.34 7.80
N THR A 218 -9.39 12.24 7.38
CA THR A 218 -10.56 12.66 8.16
C THR A 218 -11.79 11.81 7.85
N HIS A 219 -11.83 11.22 6.66
CA HIS A 219 -12.90 10.37 6.16
C HIS A 219 -12.35 9.17 5.40
N ILE A 220 -13.07 8.05 5.49
CA ILE A 220 -12.82 6.86 4.66
C ILE A 220 -13.94 6.72 3.65
N SER A 221 -13.56 6.59 2.37
CA SER A 221 -14.45 6.34 1.24
C SER A 221 -14.31 4.87 0.84
N ASP A 222 -15.27 4.07 1.27
CA ASP A 222 -15.25 2.62 1.08
C ASP A 222 -15.93 2.24 -0.24
N ILE A 223 -15.17 1.63 -1.16
CA ILE A 223 -15.67 1.06 -2.41
C ILE A 223 -16.00 -0.41 -2.18
N ASP A 224 -17.29 -0.72 -2.15
CA ASP A 224 -17.77 -2.09 -2.04
C ASP A 224 -19.01 -2.31 -2.92
N PHE A 225 -19.06 -3.44 -3.66
CA PHE A 225 -20.14 -3.79 -4.61
C PHE A 225 -20.49 -2.68 -5.62
N GLY A 226 -19.49 -1.94 -6.12
CA GLY A 226 -19.69 -0.87 -7.09
C GLY A 226 -20.35 0.38 -6.56
N LYS A 227 -20.45 0.52 -5.24
CA LYS A 227 -20.92 1.72 -4.53
C LYS A 227 -19.80 2.33 -3.72
N ILE A 228 -19.92 3.61 -3.41
CA ILE A 228 -18.96 4.35 -2.56
C ILE A 228 -19.73 4.89 -1.35
N ASN A 229 -19.25 4.54 -0.17
CA ASN A 229 -19.82 5.01 1.08
C ASN A 229 -18.76 5.78 1.87
N HIS A 230 -19.11 6.97 2.36
CA HIS A 230 -18.23 7.76 3.21
C HIS A 230 -18.49 7.47 4.70
N TYR A 231 -17.41 7.37 5.44
CA TYR A 231 -17.37 7.21 6.89
C TYR A 231 -16.49 8.30 7.48
N SER A 232 -16.97 9.02 8.49
CA SER A 232 -16.15 9.97 9.23
C SER A 232 -15.20 9.23 10.15
N GLY A 233 -13.95 9.70 10.22
CA GLY A 233 -12.88 9.10 11.00
C GLY A 233 -11.78 8.51 10.10
N ASN A 234 -10.73 8.02 10.73
CA ASN A 234 -9.58 7.40 10.07
C ASN A 234 -9.80 5.92 9.76
N TYR A 235 -8.77 5.26 9.22
CA TYR A 235 -8.85 3.86 8.80
C TYR A 235 -9.11 2.91 9.98
N THR A 236 -8.43 3.07 11.10
CA THR A 236 -8.60 2.21 12.28
C THR A 236 -10.03 2.31 12.82
N PHE A 237 -10.59 3.51 12.95
CA PHE A 237 -11.98 3.71 13.38
C PHE A 237 -12.98 3.05 12.42
N TRP A 238 -12.78 3.22 11.10
CA TRP A 238 -13.60 2.54 10.09
C TRP A 238 -13.49 1.02 10.20
N TYR A 239 -12.27 0.48 10.33
CA TYR A 239 -12.02 -0.96 10.42
C TYR A 239 -12.73 -1.58 11.65
N GLU A 240 -12.54 -1.02 12.83
CA GLU A 240 -13.17 -1.50 14.06
C GLU A 240 -14.71 -1.44 13.98
N SER A 241 -15.24 -0.32 13.48
CA SER A 241 -16.67 -0.13 13.29
C SER A 241 -17.25 -1.13 12.29
N SER A 242 -16.56 -1.39 11.19
CA SER A 242 -16.97 -2.35 10.17
C SER A 242 -16.97 -3.79 10.69
N GLN A 243 -15.95 -4.19 11.48
CA GLN A 243 -15.87 -5.51 12.12
C GLN A 243 -16.98 -5.68 13.15
N LEU A 244 -17.26 -4.67 13.97
CA LEU A 244 -18.34 -4.71 14.94
C LEU A 244 -19.71 -4.84 14.25
N ALA A 245 -19.96 -4.07 13.20
CA ALA A 245 -21.19 -4.13 12.42
C ALA A 245 -21.37 -5.52 11.75
N ALA A 246 -20.29 -6.08 11.19
CA ALA A 246 -20.31 -7.43 10.61
C ALA A 246 -20.64 -8.50 11.66
N LYS A 247 -20.03 -8.42 12.84
CA LYS A 247 -20.29 -9.34 13.96
C LYS A 247 -21.74 -9.25 14.44
N GLN A 248 -22.26 -8.04 14.60
CA GLN A 248 -23.66 -7.82 15.01
C GLN A 248 -24.65 -8.38 13.98
N ARG A 249 -24.40 -8.13 12.67
CA ARG A 249 -25.23 -8.67 11.59
C ARG A 249 -25.21 -10.19 11.56
N ALA A 250 -24.03 -10.81 11.72
CA ALA A 250 -23.90 -12.26 11.78
C ALA A 250 -24.69 -12.87 12.95
N GLN A 251 -24.65 -12.23 14.14
CA GLN A 251 -25.44 -12.67 15.29
C GLN A 251 -26.95 -12.49 15.07
N GLN A 252 -27.38 -11.37 14.45
CA GLN A 252 -28.78 -11.14 14.13
C GLN A 252 -29.30 -12.17 13.12
N ASN A 253 -28.52 -12.48 12.08
CA ASN A 253 -28.89 -13.48 11.09
C ASN A 253 -28.96 -14.89 11.69
N LYS A 254 -27.99 -15.26 12.54
CA LYS A 254 -28.02 -16.55 13.24
C LYS A 254 -29.29 -16.70 14.07
N LYS A 255 -29.68 -15.67 14.84
CA LYS A 255 -30.94 -15.66 15.61
C LYS A 255 -32.18 -15.73 14.70
N ALA A 256 -32.14 -15.04 13.55
CA ALA A 256 -33.25 -15.07 12.60
C ALA A 256 -33.38 -16.44 11.93
N GLU A 257 -32.26 -17.10 11.56
CA GLU A 257 -32.27 -18.47 11.03
C GLU A 257 -32.75 -19.51 12.06
N GLU A 258 -32.25 -19.46 13.30
CA GLU A 258 -32.73 -20.32 14.39
C GLU A 258 -34.24 -20.15 14.57
N LYS A 259 -34.72 -18.93 14.58
CA LYS A 259 -36.17 -18.64 14.67
C LYS A 259 -36.94 -19.12 13.47
N LYS A 260 -36.41 -19.01 12.26
CA LYS A 260 -37.01 -19.56 11.04
C LYS A 260 -37.12 -21.09 11.13
N GLN A 261 -36.05 -21.78 11.54
CA GLN A 261 -36.04 -23.24 11.72
C GLN A 261 -37.07 -23.70 12.73
N GLU A 262 -37.20 -23.05 13.90
CA GLU A 262 -38.25 -23.35 14.90
C GLU A 262 -39.67 -23.22 14.30
N LEU A 263 -39.90 -22.13 13.55
CA LEU A 263 -41.20 -21.88 12.93
C LEU A 263 -41.50 -22.90 11.82
N GLU A 264 -40.53 -23.28 11.00
CA GLU A 264 -40.64 -24.28 9.94
C GLU A 264 -40.90 -25.67 10.53
N GLU A 265 -40.20 -26.02 11.61
CA GLU A 265 -40.42 -27.30 12.30
C GLU A 265 -41.83 -27.39 12.92
N PHE A 266 -42.31 -26.29 13.51
CA PHE A 266 -43.68 -26.23 13.99
C PHE A 266 -44.70 -26.38 12.85
N ILE A 267 -44.50 -25.70 11.73
CA ILE A 267 -45.38 -25.79 10.56
C ILE A 267 -45.38 -27.24 10.05
N ARG A 268 -44.21 -27.88 9.93
CA ARG A 268 -44.09 -29.27 9.49
C ARG A 268 -44.83 -30.24 10.40
N ARG A 269 -44.74 -30.08 11.73
CA ARG A 269 -45.43 -30.95 12.73
C ARG A 269 -46.94 -30.80 12.73
N PHE A 270 -47.45 -29.59 12.45
CA PHE A 270 -48.86 -29.27 12.65
C PHE A 270 -49.62 -28.86 11.36
N SER A 271 -49.00 -28.91 10.19
CA SER A 271 -49.64 -28.53 8.91
C SER A 271 -50.84 -29.37 8.53
N ALA A 272 -50.85 -30.66 8.93
CA ALA A 272 -51.96 -31.60 8.67
C ALA A 272 -53.07 -31.56 9.74
N ASN A 273 -52.89 -30.78 10.82
CA ASN A 273 -53.88 -30.73 11.91
C ASN A 273 -54.84 -29.57 11.73
N VAL A 274 -56.10 -29.85 11.43
CA VAL A 274 -57.16 -28.88 11.16
C VAL A 274 -57.32 -27.85 12.32
N ALA A 275 -57.25 -28.32 13.59
CA ALA A 275 -57.38 -27.45 14.76
C ALA A 275 -56.22 -26.45 14.90
N LYS A 276 -55.02 -26.74 14.37
CA LYS A 276 -53.82 -25.90 14.42
C LYS A 276 -53.48 -25.20 13.11
N SER A 277 -54.30 -25.36 12.06
CA SER A 277 -54.08 -24.75 10.74
C SER A 277 -53.96 -23.22 10.79
N LYS A 278 -54.79 -22.53 11.58
CA LYS A 278 -54.70 -21.06 11.79
C LYS A 278 -53.36 -20.65 12.39
N GLN A 279 -52.82 -21.45 13.32
CA GLN A 279 -51.54 -21.17 13.96
C GLN A 279 -50.37 -21.41 12.98
N ALA A 280 -50.45 -22.45 12.13
CA ALA A 280 -49.47 -22.71 11.08
C ALA A 280 -49.44 -21.54 10.04
N THR A 281 -50.63 -21.05 9.63
CA THR A 281 -50.74 -19.89 8.73
C THR A 281 -50.19 -18.62 9.36
N SER A 282 -50.45 -18.38 10.65
CA SER A 282 -49.85 -17.22 11.35
C SER A 282 -48.34 -17.30 11.38
N ARG A 283 -47.75 -18.49 11.62
CA ARG A 283 -46.30 -18.68 11.62
C ARG A 283 -45.67 -18.59 10.25
N LYS A 284 -46.35 -18.99 9.18
CA LYS A 284 -45.91 -18.69 7.79
C LYS A 284 -45.79 -17.20 7.55
N LYS A 285 -46.76 -16.40 8.04
CA LYS A 285 -46.67 -14.93 7.97
C LYS A 285 -45.54 -14.36 8.84
N MET A 286 -45.19 -15.02 9.94
CA MET A 286 -44.02 -14.60 10.74
C MET A 286 -42.71 -14.85 9.99
N ILE A 287 -42.58 -16.02 9.31
CA ILE A 287 -41.39 -16.31 8.46
C ILE A 287 -41.24 -15.27 7.35
N SER A 288 -42.33 -14.90 6.66
CA SER A 288 -42.27 -13.88 5.60
C SER A 288 -41.94 -12.47 6.09
N LYS A 289 -42.05 -12.22 7.39
CA LYS A 289 -41.65 -10.96 8.05
C LYS A 289 -40.25 -11.01 8.69
N LEU A 290 -39.63 -12.19 8.79
CA LEU A 290 -38.26 -12.29 9.23
C LEU A 290 -37.38 -11.74 8.12
N ASN A 291 -36.89 -10.51 8.31
CA ASN A 291 -35.83 -9.95 7.49
C ASN A 291 -34.55 -10.72 7.77
N ILE A 292 -34.37 -11.84 7.09
CA ILE A 292 -33.05 -12.42 6.89
C ILE A 292 -32.48 -11.56 5.77
N SER A 293 -31.78 -10.51 6.14
CA SER A 293 -31.03 -9.76 5.14
C SER A 293 -30.08 -10.77 4.50
N GLU A 294 -30.21 -10.98 3.19
CA GLU A 294 -29.13 -11.63 2.46
C GLU A 294 -27.90 -10.77 2.71
N ILE A 295 -27.05 -11.22 3.62
CA ILE A 295 -25.74 -10.62 3.77
C ILE A 295 -25.04 -10.99 2.47
N LYS A 296 -24.96 -10.03 1.54
CA LYS A 296 -23.90 -10.09 0.55
C LYS A 296 -22.62 -10.05 1.37
N PRO A 297 -21.83 -11.13 1.43
CA PRO A 297 -20.53 -11.06 2.10
C PRO A 297 -19.76 -9.94 1.45
N SER A 298 -19.07 -9.09 2.25
CA SER A 298 -18.22 -8.03 1.69
C SER A 298 -17.38 -8.59 0.54
N SER A 299 -17.16 -7.81 -0.49
CA SER A 299 -16.25 -8.22 -1.58
C SER A 299 -14.81 -8.40 -1.08
N ARG A 300 -14.51 -7.90 0.11
CA ARG A 300 -13.22 -8.09 0.77
C ARG A 300 -13.03 -9.52 1.22
N ARG A 301 -11.92 -10.10 0.80
CA ARG A 301 -11.50 -11.45 1.21
C ARG A 301 -10.14 -11.34 1.87
N TYR A 302 -10.06 -11.88 3.07
CA TYR A 302 -8.80 -11.98 3.81
C TYR A 302 -8.16 -13.34 3.51
N PRO A 303 -6.89 -13.39 3.07
CA PRO A 303 -6.19 -14.66 2.95
C PRO A 303 -5.97 -15.27 4.34
N ALA A 304 -6.01 -16.59 4.43
CA ALA A 304 -5.72 -17.33 5.66
C ALA A 304 -4.22 -17.66 5.72
N ILE A 305 -3.40 -16.66 6.09
CA ILE A 305 -1.95 -16.82 6.25
C ILE A 305 -1.68 -17.37 7.65
N ILE A 306 -1.09 -18.56 7.73
CA ILE A 306 -0.75 -19.21 9.00
C ILE A 306 0.62 -19.89 8.81
N PHE A 307 1.64 -19.39 9.52
CA PHE A 307 2.95 -20.01 9.53
C PHE A 307 3.06 -20.97 10.71
N ASP A 308 3.16 -22.24 10.38
CA ASP A 308 3.49 -23.30 11.32
C ASP A 308 4.97 -23.69 11.14
N GLN A 309 5.58 -24.28 12.15
CA GLN A 309 6.96 -24.77 12.09
C GLN A 309 7.00 -26.28 12.37
N ASP A 310 7.79 -27.00 11.57
CA ASP A 310 7.97 -28.45 11.77
C ASP A 310 8.65 -28.79 13.10
N ARG A 311 9.56 -27.90 13.56
CA ARG A 311 10.27 -28.01 14.84
C ARG A 311 10.60 -26.63 15.40
N GLU A 312 10.72 -26.54 16.70
CA GLU A 312 11.26 -25.34 17.33
C GLU A 312 12.77 -25.21 17.06
N ALA A 313 13.22 -24.00 16.84
CA ALA A 313 14.64 -23.70 16.73
C ALA A 313 15.29 -23.68 18.13
N GLY A 314 16.60 -23.92 18.18
CA GLY A 314 17.42 -23.69 19.39
C GLY A 314 17.61 -22.20 19.68
N ASP A 315 18.38 -21.87 20.72
CA ASP A 315 18.56 -20.50 21.19
C ASP A 315 19.36 -19.63 20.21
N GLN A 316 20.32 -20.21 19.50
CA GLN A 316 21.12 -19.54 18.48
C GLN A 316 20.47 -19.73 17.10
N ILE A 317 20.06 -18.65 16.48
CA ILE A 317 19.41 -18.67 15.17
C ILE A 317 20.43 -18.34 14.08
N LEU A 318 21.11 -17.22 14.17
CA LEU A 318 22.06 -16.72 13.20
C LEU A 318 23.19 -16.01 13.92
N ASN A 319 24.44 -16.29 13.53
CA ASN A 319 25.61 -15.51 13.92
C ASN A 319 26.28 -14.92 12.68
N VAL A 320 26.50 -13.63 12.68
CA VAL A 320 27.17 -12.89 11.59
C VAL A 320 28.41 -12.21 12.18
N GLU A 321 29.56 -12.38 11.56
CA GLU A 321 30.84 -11.85 12.02
C GLU A 321 31.56 -11.07 10.94
N ASN A 322 31.76 -9.75 11.17
CA ASN A 322 32.51 -8.82 10.33
C ASN A 322 32.07 -8.84 8.86
N LEU A 323 30.76 -9.00 8.62
CA LEU A 323 30.21 -9.12 7.27
C LEU A 323 30.24 -7.76 6.56
N SER A 324 30.75 -7.73 5.33
CA SER A 324 30.79 -6.52 4.51
C SER A 324 30.37 -6.84 3.09
N ALA A 325 29.70 -5.88 2.44
CA ALA A 325 29.31 -5.98 1.06
C ALA A 325 29.36 -4.62 0.34
N SER A 326 29.74 -4.66 -0.93
CA SER A 326 29.75 -3.50 -1.85
C SER A 326 29.17 -3.89 -3.20
N VAL A 327 28.63 -2.92 -3.91
CA VAL A 327 28.11 -3.06 -5.28
C VAL A 327 28.67 -1.92 -6.13
N ASP A 328 29.23 -2.22 -7.28
CA ASP A 328 29.81 -1.25 -8.23
C ASP A 328 30.84 -0.29 -7.61
N GLY A 329 31.53 -0.74 -6.55
CA GLY A 329 32.55 0.04 -5.83
C GLY A 329 31.99 0.91 -4.70
N GLU A 330 30.69 0.92 -4.48
CA GLU A 330 30.05 1.58 -3.34
C GLU A 330 29.85 0.59 -2.17
N VAL A 331 30.27 1.00 -0.98
CA VAL A 331 30.10 0.20 0.25
C VAL A 331 28.65 0.29 0.72
N LEU A 332 27.96 -0.83 0.70
CA LEU A 332 26.58 -0.92 1.20
C LEU A 332 26.54 -1.03 2.71
N PHE A 333 27.37 -1.92 3.26
CA PHE A 333 27.58 -2.07 4.71
C PHE A 333 28.95 -2.67 5.00
N LYS A 334 29.48 -2.38 6.18
CA LYS A 334 30.82 -2.78 6.57
C LYS A 334 30.86 -3.29 8.00
N ASP A 335 31.65 -4.38 8.24
CA ASP A 335 31.96 -4.94 9.54
C ASP A 335 30.71 -5.23 10.40
N ILE A 336 29.65 -5.76 9.78
CA ILE A 336 28.40 -6.09 10.46
C ILE A 336 28.63 -7.29 11.39
N ASN A 337 28.30 -7.10 12.67
CA ASN A 337 28.26 -8.16 13.66
C ASN A 337 26.84 -8.24 14.22
N LEU A 338 26.18 -9.38 14.03
CA LEU A 338 24.80 -9.61 14.44
C LEU A 338 24.62 -11.02 14.98
N ASN A 339 24.06 -11.14 16.17
CA ASN A 339 23.66 -12.42 16.73
C ASN A 339 22.13 -12.42 16.92
N MET A 340 21.43 -13.29 16.19
CA MET A 340 19.99 -13.45 16.27
C MET A 340 19.62 -14.60 17.20
N ALA A 341 18.78 -14.32 18.20
CA ALA A 341 18.29 -15.27 19.17
C ALA A 341 16.89 -15.81 18.79
N LYS A 342 16.49 -16.89 19.46
CA LYS A 342 15.15 -17.45 19.33
C LYS A 342 14.08 -16.42 19.73
N GLY A 343 13.09 -16.24 18.85
CA GLY A 343 11.98 -15.30 19.07
C GLY A 343 12.27 -13.86 18.67
N ASP A 344 13.48 -13.56 18.18
CA ASP A 344 13.76 -12.25 17.60
C ASP A 344 12.90 -12.03 16.34
N LYS A 345 12.26 -10.89 16.30
CA LYS A 345 11.54 -10.37 15.11
C LYS A 345 12.22 -9.08 14.71
N ILE A 346 13.24 -9.21 13.88
CA ILE A 346 14.13 -8.13 13.50
C ILE A 346 13.52 -7.33 12.35
N VAL A 347 13.30 -6.02 12.56
CA VAL A 347 13.12 -5.06 11.49
C VAL A 347 14.49 -4.69 10.96
N LEU A 348 14.81 -5.15 9.77
CA LEU A 348 16.05 -4.83 9.07
C LEU A 348 15.79 -3.66 8.13
N PHE A 349 16.58 -2.60 8.18
CA PHE A 349 16.47 -1.51 7.23
C PHE A 349 17.79 -0.80 6.95
N SER A 350 17.81 0.02 5.92
CA SER A 350 18.92 0.87 5.52
C SER A 350 18.36 2.04 4.71
N LYS A 351 19.08 3.15 4.61
CA LYS A 351 18.75 4.22 3.65
C LYS A 351 18.88 3.76 2.20
N ASP A 352 19.79 2.80 1.94
CA ASP A 352 19.95 2.15 0.65
C ASP A 352 19.33 0.75 0.68
N SER A 353 18.24 0.55 -0.05
CA SER A 353 17.56 -0.75 -0.14
C SER A 353 18.43 -1.87 -0.74
N ARG A 354 19.47 -1.52 -1.52
CA ARG A 354 20.44 -2.50 -2.02
C ARG A 354 21.19 -3.19 -0.88
N ALA A 355 21.40 -2.49 0.24
CA ALA A 355 22.08 -3.04 1.40
C ALA A 355 21.27 -4.16 2.07
N THR A 356 19.97 -3.98 2.23
CA THR A 356 19.10 -5.00 2.82
C THR A 356 18.93 -6.21 1.91
N THR A 357 18.72 -6.00 0.62
CA THR A 357 18.63 -7.07 -0.37
C THR A 357 19.94 -7.86 -0.45
N ALA A 358 21.11 -7.19 -0.53
CA ALA A 358 22.41 -7.87 -0.53
C ALA A 358 22.63 -8.70 0.74
N PHE A 359 22.19 -8.20 1.90
CA PHE A 359 22.28 -8.95 3.14
C PHE A 359 21.47 -10.25 3.10
N TYR A 360 20.21 -10.21 2.59
CA TYR A 360 19.39 -11.42 2.41
C TYR A 360 19.99 -12.39 1.39
N GLU A 361 20.47 -11.89 0.26
CA GLU A 361 21.07 -12.72 -0.78
C GLU A 361 22.34 -13.42 -0.30
N ILE A 362 23.16 -12.74 0.53
CA ILE A 362 24.33 -13.34 1.18
C ILE A 362 23.86 -14.44 2.14
N LEU A 363 22.91 -14.18 3.03
CA LEU A 363 22.39 -15.17 3.97
C LEU A 363 21.72 -16.39 3.29
N ASN A 364 21.21 -16.19 2.07
CA ASN A 364 20.61 -17.25 1.24
C ASN A 364 21.63 -17.90 0.29
N ASN A 365 22.93 -17.53 0.35
CA ASN A 365 24.01 -17.98 -0.52
C ASN A 365 23.78 -17.69 -2.02
N GLU A 366 22.99 -16.68 -2.36
CA GLU A 366 22.79 -16.21 -3.73
C GLU A 366 23.88 -15.20 -4.15
N GLN A 367 24.44 -14.46 -3.18
CA GLN A 367 25.55 -13.52 -3.37
C GLN A 367 26.70 -13.84 -2.41
N LYS A 368 27.92 -13.50 -2.79
CA LYS A 368 29.10 -13.60 -1.92
C LYS A 368 29.34 -12.28 -1.20
N ALA A 369 29.67 -12.34 0.08
CA ALA A 369 30.16 -11.21 0.83
C ALA A 369 31.59 -10.81 0.40
N ASP A 370 31.96 -9.55 0.56
CA ASP A 370 33.34 -9.09 0.35
C ASP A 370 34.27 -9.59 1.46
N SER A 371 33.77 -9.64 2.70
CA SER A 371 34.47 -10.17 3.86
C SER A 371 33.49 -10.63 4.93
N GLY A 372 34.00 -11.35 5.92
CA GLY A 372 33.23 -11.86 7.06
C GLY A 372 32.58 -13.22 6.78
N THR A 373 31.88 -13.72 7.77
CA THR A 373 31.22 -15.03 7.74
C THR A 373 29.88 -14.98 8.43
N PHE A 374 29.04 -15.96 8.15
CA PHE A 374 27.79 -16.16 8.89
C PHE A 374 27.52 -17.65 9.08
N ASP A 375 26.89 -18.00 10.18
CA ASP A 375 26.51 -19.36 10.50
C ASP A 375 25.06 -19.43 11.00
N TRP A 376 24.28 -20.29 10.38
CA TRP A 376 22.94 -20.63 10.86
C TRP A 376 22.99 -21.68 11.98
N GLY A 377 22.13 -21.54 12.97
CA GLY A 377 21.98 -22.53 14.02
C GLY A 377 21.61 -23.92 13.45
N ILE A 378 22.14 -25.00 14.03
CA ILE A 378 21.98 -26.38 13.55
C ILE A 378 20.51 -26.81 13.42
N THR A 379 19.62 -26.24 14.23
CA THR A 379 18.19 -26.58 14.24
C THR A 379 17.33 -25.64 13.39
N THR A 380 17.92 -24.66 12.75
CA THR A 380 17.20 -23.68 11.94
C THR A 380 16.80 -24.26 10.59
N ASN A 381 15.63 -23.83 10.13
CA ASN A 381 15.14 -24.05 8.77
C ASN A 381 14.60 -22.71 8.27
N GLN A 382 15.16 -22.20 7.18
CA GLN A 382 14.90 -20.88 6.67
C GLN A 382 13.91 -20.94 5.50
N ALA A 383 12.97 -20.00 5.44
CA ALA A 383 12.18 -19.70 4.25
C ALA A 383 12.40 -18.25 3.84
N TYR A 384 12.63 -18.02 2.55
CA TYR A 384 12.97 -16.71 2.02
C TYR A 384 11.95 -16.21 1.00
N LEU A 385 11.46 -15.00 1.24
CA LEU A 385 10.67 -14.20 0.30
C LEU A 385 11.54 -13.05 -0.18
N PRO A 386 12.05 -13.08 -1.42
CA PRO A 386 12.81 -11.97 -2.00
C PRO A 386 11.89 -10.84 -2.45
N ALA A 387 12.38 -9.61 -2.46
CA ALA A 387 11.70 -8.45 -3.02
C ALA A 387 11.37 -8.66 -4.51
N GLU A 388 12.35 -9.16 -5.28
CA GLU A 388 12.18 -9.54 -6.68
C GLU A 388 11.90 -11.03 -6.82
N ASN A 389 10.65 -11.37 -7.13
CA ASN A 389 10.18 -12.77 -7.18
C ASN A 389 9.91 -13.30 -8.59
N HIS A 390 10.21 -12.54 -9.64
CA HIS A 390 9.92 -12.89 -11.05
C HIS A 390 10.51 -14.23 -11.46
N LYS A 391 11.75 -14.52 -11.04
CA LYS A 391 12.47 -15.76 -11.35
C LYS A 391 11.72 -17.04 -10.98
N TYR A 392 10.83 -17.00 -10.01
CA TYR A 392 10.03 -18.15 -9.57
C TYR A 392 8.82 -18.45 -10.48
N PHE A 393 8.47 -17.51 -11.37
CA PHE A 393 7.25 -17.56 -12.18
C PHE A 393 7.50 -17.52 -13.69
N GLU A 394 8.71 -17.82 -14.14
CA GLU A 394 9.10 -17.82 -15.56
C GLU A 394 8.61 -19.05 -16.33
N ASN A 395 8.13 -20.06 -15.62
CA ASN A 395 7.59 -21.29 -16.22
C ASN A 395 6.09 -21.15 -16.58
N ASP A 396 5.59 -22.06 -17.44
CA ASP A 396 4.20 -22.10 -17.87
C ASP A 396 3.35 -23.09 -17.04
N LEU A 397 3.73 -23.36 -15.79
CA LEU A 397 3.00 -24.24 -14.91
C LEU A 397 1.69 -23.60 -14.45
N THR A 398 0.67 -24.44 -14.23
CA THR A 398 -0.51 -24.00 -13.47
C THR A 398 -0.11 -23.71 -12.03
N LEU A 399 -0.88 -22.88 -11.29
CA LEU A 399 -0.57 -22.60 -9.89
C LEU A 399 -0.59 -23.88 -9.03
N VAL A 400 -1.43 -24.84 -9.38
CA VAL A 400 -1.45 -26.15 -8.71
C VAL A 400 -0.13 -26.87 -8.91
N ASP A 401 0.38 -26.94 -10.15
CA ASP A 401 1.64 -27.63 -10.44
C ASP A 401 2.85 -26.83 -9.93
N TRP A 402 2.76 -25.51 -9.96
CA TRP A 402 3.79 -24.63 -9.41
C TRP A 402 3.94 -24.84 -7.88
N LEU A 403 2.85 -24.89 -7.12
CA LEU A 403 2.92 -25.08 -5.67
C LEU A 403 3.31 -26.54 -5.32
N ARG A 404 2.88 -27.51 -6.14
CA ARG A 404 3.20 -28.95 -5.95
C ARG A 404 4.69 -29.24 -5.91
N GLN A 405 5.53 -28.41 -6.57
CA GLN A 405 6.99 -28.57 -6.56
C GLN A 405 7.59 -28.48 -5.16
N TYR A 406 6.91 -27.78 -4.24
CA TYR A 406 7.38 -27.54 -2.87
C TYR A 406 6.78 -28.51 -1.84
N ALA A 407 5.98 -29.48 -2.30
CA ALA A 407 5.41 -30.53 -1.44
C ALA A 407 6.51 -31.50 -0.96
N LYS A 408 6.54 -31.76 0.36
CA LYS A 408 7.51 -32.65 1.01
C LYS A 408 7.06 -34.10 1.06
N THR A 409 5.74 -34.35 1.08
CA THR A 409 5.13 -35.68 1.20
C THR A 409 4.20 -35.99 0.04
N GLU A 410 3.87 -37.27 -0.19
CA GLU A 410 2.89 -37.65 -1.22
C GLU A 410 1.49 -37.12 -0.92
N GLU A 411 1.12 -36.98 0.36
CA GLU A 411 -0.16 -36.40 0.76
C GLU A 411 -0.23 -34.91 0.39
N GLU A 412 0.87 -34.19 0.55
CA GLU A 412 0.97 -32.77 0.16
C GLU A 412 0.96 -32.57 -1.36
N ARG A 413 1.31 -33.60 -2.16
CA ARG A 413 1.25 -33.56 -3.63
C ARG A 413 -0.15 -33.76 -4.19
N ASP A 414 -1.09 -34.20 -3.37
CA ASP A 414 -2.48 -34.38 -3.79
C ASP A 414 -3.10 -33.04 -4.25
N GLU A 415 -3.84 -33.10 -5.34
CA GLU A 415 -4.43 -31.88 -5.93
C GLU A 415 -5.41 -31.20 -4.99
N VAL A 416 -6.19 -31.96 -4.21
CA VAL A 416 -7.14 -31.41 -3.25
C VAL A 416 -6.41 -30.63 -2.15
N PHE A 417 -5.29 -31.18 -1.66
CA PHE A 417 -4.46 -30.51 -0.66
C PHE A 417 -3.88 -29.19 -1.20
N ILE A 418 -3.27 -29.22 -2.39
CA ILE A 418 -2.69 -28.03 -3.04
C ILE A 418 -3.76 -26.96 -3.30
N ARG A 419 -4.93 -27.35 -3.84
CA ARG A 419 -6.06 -26.44 -4.05
C ARG A 419 -6.58 -25.85 -2.73
N GLY A 420 -6.52 -26.61 -1.64
CA GLY A 420 -6.85 -26.13 -0.29
C GLY A 420 -5.91 -25.01 0.16
N PHE A 421 -4.60 -25.15 -0.08
CA PHE A 421 -3.60 -24.11 0.21
C PHE A 421 -3.78 -22.86 -0.67
N LEU A 422 -3.96 -23.04 -1.97
CA LEU A 422 -4.25 -21.96 -2.88
C LEU A 422 -5.54 -21.24 -2.51
N GLY A 423 -6.57 -21.99 -2.08
CA GLY A 423 -7.83 -21.43 -1.59
C GLY A 423 -7.68 -20.55 -0.35
N LYS A 424 -6.77 -20.90 0.58
CA LYS A 424 -6.40 -20.06 1.73
C LYS A 424 -5.85 -18.71 1.27
N MET A 425 -5.17 -18.67 0.12
CA MET A 425 -4.59 -17.46 -0.48
C MET A 425 -5.50 -16.83 -1.55
N ILE A 426 -6.79 -17.14 -1.50
CA ILE A 426 -7.86 -16.58 -2.34
C ILE A 426 -7.79 -17.03 -3.81
N PHE A 427 -7.00 -18.04 -4.15
CA PHE A 427 -7.04 -18.65 -5.47
C PHE A 427 -8.09 -19.79 -5.48
N SER A 428 -9.30 -19.50 -5.96
CA SER A 428 -10.41 -20.45 -5.97
C SER A 428 -10.88 -20.79 -7.38
N GLY A 429 -11.38 -22.00 -7.58
CA GLY A 429 -11.94 -22.45 -8.84
C GLY A 429 -10.93 -22.38 -10.00
N GLU A 430 -11.28 -21.62 -11.05
CA GLU A 430 -10.44 -21.44 -12.24
C GLU A 430 -9.16 -20.63 -11.97
N GLU A 431 -9.13 -19.81 -10.92
CA GLU A 431 -7.94 -19.03 -10.57
C GLU A 431 -6.75 -19.91 -10.18
N ALA A 432 -6.99 -21.07 -9.56
CA ALA A 432 -5.96 -22.05 -9.24
C ALA A 432 -5.33 -22.71 -10.50
N LEU A 433 -6.00 -22.59 -11.65
CA LEU A 433 -5.53 -23.13 -12.93
C LEU A 433 -4.84 -22.07 -13.81
N LYS A 434 -4.77 -20.83 -13.37
CA LYS A 434 -3.97 -19.79 -14.07
C LYS A 434 -2.53 -20.26 -14.20
N THR A 435 -1.89 -19.88 -15.30
CA THR A 435 -0.44 -20.09 -15.47
C THR A 435 0.33 -19.10 -14.59
N SER A 436 1.45 -19.55 -14.05
CA SER A 436 2.30 -18.75 -13.15
C SER A 436 2.78 -17.42 -13.76
N ARG A 437 2.97 -17.41 -15.08
CA ARG A 437 3.50 -16.26 -15.84
C ARG A 437 2.53 -15.06 -15.91
N VAL A 438 1.21 -15.29 -15.83
CA VAL A 438 0.20 -14.22 -15.99
C VAL A 438 -0.21 -13.56 -14.68
N LEU A 439 0.43 -13.90 -13.58
CA LEU A 439 0.09 -13.38 -12.25
C LEU A 439 0.48 -11.90 -12.09
N SER A 440 -0.39 -11.15 -11.44
CA SER A 440 -0.07 -9.81 -10.93
C SER A 440 0.96 -9.87 -9.79
N GLY A 441 1.61 -8.74 -9.47
CA GLY A 441 2.58 -8.66 -8.38
C GLY A 441 2.03 -9.21 -7.06
N GLY A 442 0.84 -8.77 -6.63
CA GLY A 442 0.20 -9.26 -5.41
C GLY A 442 -0.19 -10.74 -5.45
N GLU A 443 -0.61 -11.27 -6.61
CA GLU A 443 -0.85 -12.70 -6.79
C GLU A 443 0.44 -13.51 -6.64
N LYS A 444 1.56 -13.03 -7.19
CA LYS A 444 2.88 -13.66 -7.02
C LYS A 444 3.31 -13.72 -5.56
N VAL A 445 3.19 -12.61 -4.83
CA VAL A 445 3.51 -12.58 -3.39
C VAL A 445 2.63 -13.56 -2.62
N ARG A 446 1.32 -13.61 -2.87
CA ARG A 446 0.43 -14.61 -2.22
C ARG A 446 0.82 -16.05 -2.55
N CYS A 447 1.25 -16.35 -3.78
CA CYS A 447 1.79 -17.67 -4.14
C CYS A 447 3.07 -17.99 -3.36
N MET A 448 4.00 -17.03 -3.25
CA MET A 448 5.23 -17.19 -2.46
C MET A 448 4.92 -17.44 -0.98
N LEU A 449 3.95 -16.72 -0.40
CA LEU A 449 3.49 -16.98 0.96
C LEU A 449 2.89 -18.39 1.12
N SER A 450 2.13 -18.90 0.12
CA SER A 450 1.66 -20.29 0.10
C SER A 450 2.82 -21.29 0.16
N ARG A 451 3.87 -21.06 -0.64
CA ARG A 451 5.10 -21.85 -0.63
C ARG A 451 5.73 -21.85 0.77
N MET A 452 5.94 -20.67 1.35
CA MET A 452 6.57 -20.54 2.67
C MET A 452 5.75 -21.23 3.77
N MET A 453 4.42 -21.17 3.71
CA MET A 453 3.56 -21.92 4.64
C MET A 453 3.75 -23.44 4.51
N MET A 454 3.99 -23.96 3.28
CA MET A 454 4.28 -25.39 3.08
C MET A 454 5.68 -25.78 3.55
N GLU A 455 6.64 -24.87 3.48
CA GLU A 455 8.02 -25.10 3.94
C GLU A 455 8.12 -25.29 5.45
N ARG A 456 7.15 -24.78 6.23
CA ARG A 456 7.06 -24.89 7.70
C ARG A 456 8.37 -24.54 8.39
N ALA A 457 9.00 -23.47 7.91
CA ALA A 457 10.27 -22.99 8.44
C ALA A 457 10.11 -22.38 9.84
N ASN A 458 11.17 -22.43 10.64
CA ASN A 458 11.23 -21.78 11.95
C ASN A 458 11.94 -20.43 11.93
N VAL A 459 12.51 -20.06 10.78
CA VAL A 459 13.06 -18.74 10.50
C VAL A 459 12.49 -18.22 9.20
N LEU A 460 11.91 -17.02 9.23
CA LEU A 460 11.38 -16.36 8.03
C LEU A 460 12.27 -15.17 7.69
N MET A 461 12.73 -15.13 6.44
CA MET A 461 13.45 -14.01 5.85
C MET A 461 12.54 -13.35 4.82
N LEU A 462 12.21 -12.07 5.00
CA LEU A 462 11.18 -11.39 4.23
C LEU A 462 11.72 -10.04 3.74
N ASP A 463 11.98 -9.95 2.44
CA ASP A 463 12.45 -8.71 1.81
C ASP A 463 11.28 -7.99 1.15
N GLU A 464 10.86 -6.86 1.72
CA GLU A 464 9.72 -6.04 1.29
C GLU A 464 8.42 -6.83 1.06
N PRO A 465 7.98 -7.66 2.02
CA PRO A 465 6.88 -8.60 1.82
C PRO A 465 5.51 -7.95 1.65
N THR A 466 5.36 -6.67 2.02
CA THR A 466 4.11 -5.91 1.94
C THR A 466 3.89 -5.27 0.58
N ASN A 467 4.94 -5.17 -0.24
CA ASN A 467 4.84 -4.61 -1.57
C ASN A 467 3.83 -5.37 -2.43
N HIS A 468 2.99 -4.64 -3.16
CA HIS A 468 1.92 -5.18 -4.02
C HIS A 468 0.79 -5.93 -3.30
N LEU A 469 0.79 -6.06 -1.99
CA LEU A 469 -0.32 -6.63 -1.22
C LEU A 469 -1.41 -5.57 -0.99
N ASP A 470 -2.67 -6.03 -0.95
CA ASP A 470 -3.79 -5.19 -0.51
C ASP A 470 -3.88 -5.12 1.02
N LEU A 471 -4.62 -4.14 1.52
CA LEU A 471 -4.81 -3.92 2.96
C LEU A 471 -5.30 -5.17 3.69
N GLU A 472 -6.16 -5.96 3.06
CA GLU A 472 -6.67 -7.22 3.60
C GLU A 472 -5.55 -8.27 3.75
N SER A 473 -4.71 -8.41 2.73
CA SER A 473 -3.56 -9.32 2.74
C SER A 473 -2.49 -8.87 3.73
N ILE A 474 -2.16 -7.57 3.77
CA ILE A 474 -1.22 -6.99 4.75
C ILE A 474 -1.74 -7.23 6.17
N THR A 475 -3.02 -6.99 6.43
CA THR A 475 -3.63 -7.20 7.76
C THR A 475 -3.56 -8.68 8.19
N ALA A 476 -3.89 -9.61 7.28
CA ALA A 476 -3.82 -11.04 7.56
C ALA A 476 -2.37 -11.50 7.80
N PHE A 477 -1.43 -10.98 7.03
CA PHE A 477 -0.01 -11.29 7.13
C PHE A 477 0.59 -10.75 8.45
N ASN A 478 0.30 -9.51 8.78
CA ASN A 478 0.69 -8.90 10.05
C ASN A 478 0.23 -9.74 11.26
N ASN A 479 -1.06 -10.10 11.29
CA ASN A 479 -1.62 -10.93 12.34
C ASN A 479 -0.94 -12.31 12.42
N SER A 480 -0.60 -12.90 11.28
CA SER A 480 0.11 -14.18 11.23
C SER A 480 1.50 -14.07 11.84
N LEU A 481 2.28 -13.05 11.49
CA LEU A 481 3.64 -12.85 12.02
C LEU A 481 3.64 -12.47 13.50
N LYS A 482 2.65 -11.70 13.97
CA LYS A 482 2.49 -11.44 15.42
C LYS A 482 2.35 -12.72 16.23
N ASN A 483 1.62 -13.71 15.70
CA ASN A 483 1.35 -14.98 16.35
C ASN A 483 2.42 -16.06 16.06
N PHE A 484 3.29 -15.84 15.10
CA PHE A 484 4.35 -16.79 14.75
C PHE A 484 5.35 -16.94 15.87
N LYS A 485 5.61 -18.19 16.27
CA LYS A 485 6.50 -18.54 17.39
C LYS A 485 7.97 -18.66 17.00
N GLY A 486 8.28 -18.70 15.71
CA GLY A 486 9.63 -18.71 15.19
C GLY A 486 10.26 -17.33 15.18
N SER A 487 11.45 -17.23 14.58
CA SER A 487 12.19 -16.00 14.43
C SER A 487 11.96 -15.40 13.04
N VAL A 488 11.97 -14.09 12.95
CA VAL A 488 11.70 -13.36 11.69
C VAL A 488 12.74 -12.27 11.52
N ILE A 489 13.24 -12.12 10.30
CA ILE A 489 14.00 -10.94 9.88
C ILE A 489 13.29 -10.40 8.63
N PHE A 490 12.91 -9.13 8.64
CA PHE A 490 12.13 -8.55 7.57
C PHE A 490 12.46 -7.09 7.31
N THR A 491 12.36 -6.68 6.05
CA THR A 491 12.34 -5.28 5.62
C THR A 491 10.92 -4.89 5.28
N THR A 492 10.56 -3.64 5.47
CA THR A 492 9.27 -3.11 5.04
C THR A 492 9.28 -1.59 5.05
N HIS A 493 8.49 -0.97 4.16
CA HIS A 493 8.13 0.45 4.21
C HIS A 493 6.80 0.70 4.93
N ASP A 494 6.08 -0.38 5.33
CA ASP A 494 4.85 -0.27 6.13
C ASP A 494 5.21 -0.06 7.60
N HIS A 495 4.98 1.17 8.08
CA HIS A 495 5.29 1.58 9.45
C HIS A 495 4.54 0.74 10.49
N GLU A 496 3.22 0.52 10.30
CA GLU A 496 2.41 -0.29 11.21
C GLU A 496 2.88 -1.75 11.26
N PHE A 497 3.35 -2.29 10.13
CA PHE A 497 3.91 -3.64 10.06
C PHE A 497 5.22 -3.73 10.85
N ALA A 498 6.13 -2.76 10.69
CA ALA A 498 7.37 -2.65 11.45
C ALA A 498 7.10 -2.53 12.96
N GLN A 499 6.21 -1.61 13.34
CA GLN A 499 5.84 -1.30 14.73
C GLN A 499 5.18 -2.48 15.45
N THR A 500 4.31 -3.22 14.78
CA THR A 500 3.49 -4.26 15.44
C THR A 500 4.09 -5.66 15.42
N VAL A 501 4.97 -5.96 14.46
CA VAL A 501 5.65 -7.25 14.33
C VAL A 501 7.03 -7.23 14.97
N GLY A 502 7.80 -6.15 14.76
CA GLY A 502 9.19 -6.03 15.21
C GLY A 502 9.35 -5.91 16.72
N ASN A 503 10.37 -6.55 17.29
CA ASN A 503 10.80 -6.38 18.67
C ASN A 503 12.28 -5.96 18.77
N ARG A 504 12.97 -5.89 17.65
CA ARG A 504 14.39 -5.50 17.54
C ARG A 504 14.60 -4.80 16.20
N ILE A 505 15.33 -3.69 16.22
CA ILE A 505 15.63 -2.88 15.05
C ILE A 505 17.11 -3.02 14.73
N VAL A 506 17.40 -3.34 13.47
CA VAL A 506 18.77 -3.47 12.94
C VAL A 506 18.87 -2.60 11.69
N GLU A 507 19.67 -1.54 11.76
CA GLU A 507 19.93 -0.65 10.63
C GLU A 507 21.34 -0.90 10.07
N LEU A 508 21.40 -1.29 8.80
CA LEU A 508 22.65 -1.46 8.06
C LEU A 508 23.11 -0.10 7.52
N THR A 509 24.37 0.23 7.78
CA THR A 509 24.96 1.50 7.32
C THR A 509 26.31 1.26 6.67
N PRO A 510 26.81 2.18 5.82
CA PRO A 510 28.16 2.07 5.25
C PRO A 510 29.30 1.98 6.28
N ASN A 511 29.07 2.44 7.51
CA ASN A 511 30.08 2.49 8.58
C ASN A 511 29.77 1.54 9.76
N GLY A 512 28.89 0.53 9.56
CA GLY A 512 28.58 -0.47 10.58
C GLY A 512 27.09 -0.70 10.77
N VAL A 513 26.68 -1.17 11.95
CA VAL A 513 25.30 -1.54 12.28
C VAL A 513 24.80 -0.80 13.51
N ILE A 514 23.53 -0.38 13.49
CA ILE A 514 22.82 0.08 14.68
C ILE A 514 21.84 -1.03 15.05
N ASP A 515 21.97 -1.57 16.25
CA ASP A 515 21.18 -2.72 16.72
C ASP A 515 20.56 -2.39 18.08
N ARG A 516 19.23 -2.42 18.16
CA ARG A 516 18.48 -2.01 19.36
C ARG A 516 17.25 -2.89 19.59
N TYR A 517 17.04 -3.33 20.83
CA TYR A 517 15.79 -3.95 21.29
C TYR A 517 14.83 -2.85 21.72
N MET A 518 13.98 -2.42 20.84
CA MET A 518 12.96 -1.40 21.06
C MET A 518 11.91 -1.46 19.95
N THR A 519 10.81 -0.73 20.11
CA THR A 519 9.79 -0.58 19.07
C THR A 519 10.28 0.36 17.96
N PHE A 520 9.63 0.31 16.82
CA PHE A 520 10.03 1.11 15.67
C PHE A 520 9.82 2.61 15.93
N ASP A 521 8.72 3.02 16.58
CA ASP A 521 8.47 4.41 16.97
C ASP A 521 9.54 4.93 17.92
N GLU A 522 9.87 4.16 18.98
CA GLU A 522 10.93 4.55 19.91
C GLU A 522 12.28 4.74 19.20
N TYR A 523 12.56 3.93 18.19
CA TYR A 523 13.80 4.03 17.40
C TYR A 523 13.84 5.32 16.56
N LEU A 524 12.74 5.69 15.95
CA LEU A 524 12.66 6.90 15.13
C LEU A 524 12.70 8.18 15.97
N ASP A 525 12.15 8.15 17.19
CA ASP A 525 12.05 9.32 18.09
C ASP A 525 13.29 9.52 18.98
N ASP A 526 14.20 8.53 19.10
CA ASP A 526 15.37 8.64 19.97
C ASP A 526 16.44 9.56 19.36
N GLU A 527 16.63 10.75 19.97
CA GLU A 527 17.59 11.75 19.51
C GLU A 527 19.04 11.21 19.44
N LYS A 528 19.43 10.30 20.36
CA LYS A 528 20.79 9.73 20.37
C LYS A 528 21.00 8.78 19.20
N ILE A 529 19.97 8.03 18.86
CA ILE A 529 19.98 7.16 17.68
C ILE A 529 20.07 8.01 16.43
N GLN A 530 19.30 9.10 16.33
CA GLN A 530 19.36 10.02 15.19
C GLN A 530 20.75 10.67 15.04
N GLU A 531 21.40 11.05 16.13
CA GLU A 531 22.78 11.52 16.11
C GLU A 531 23.77 10.43 15.67
N GLN A 532 23.56 9.17 16.15
CA GLN A 532 24.37 8.03 15.72
C GLN A 532 24.21 7.76 14.23
N ARG A 533 22.97 7.76 13.72
CA ARG A 533 22.65 7.60 12.30
C ARG A 533 23.39 8.64 11.44
N LYS A 534 23.31 9.93 11.79
CA LYS A 534 24.02 11.00 11.07
C LYS A 534 25.51 10.70 10.92
N LYS A 535 26.17 10.26 12.00
CA LYS A 535 27.60 9.91 11.98
C LYS A 535 27.89 8.69 11.11
N MET A 536 27.02 7.67 11.16
CA MET A 536 27.23 6.42 10.42
C MET A 536 26.93 6.52 8.92
N TYR A 537 26.11 7.50 8.52
CA TYR A 537 25.87 7.85 7.12
C TYR A 537 26.73 9.01 6.60
N ASN A 538 27.63 9.58 7.44
CA ASN A 538 28.47 10.76 7.11
C ASN A 538 27.65 12.00 6.71
N LEU A 539 26.52 12.24 7.39
CA LEU A 539 25.59 13.36 7.17
C LEU A 539 25.87 14.52 8.14
#